data_d2c5c50df6637ad83c64ad71016cdea0
#
_entry.id   d2c5c50df6637ad83c64ad71016cdea0
#
_cell.length_a   1.000
_cell.length_b   1.000
_cell.length_c   1.000
_cell.angle_alpha   90.00
_cell.angle_beta   90.00
_cell.angle_gamma   90.00
#
_symmetry.space_group_name_H-M   'P 1'
#
loop_
_entity.id
_entity.type
_entity.pdbx_description
1 polymer ?
#
loop_
_entity_poly.entity_id
_entity_poly.type
_entity_poly.pdbx_seq_one_letter_code
_entity_poly.pdbx_strand_id
1 'polypeptide(L)'
;AADVDKEQNMEMIIDFPGGSRVDAHFKGFTVPTDQPPAAGAPTPFDLFLTSIGTCAGIYVLGFCQQRGLPTDGIQIVQRVHSDKASGMVDEIDIEICVPPTFPEKYYDSLVRSAELCKVKKHIEKPPKFNVTTKVAETHVS
;
A
#
# COMPACT_ATOMS: atom_id res chain seq x y z
N ALA A 1 -7.25 -19.86 -14.86
CA ALA A 1 -6.00 -19.39 -15.43
C ALA A 1 -6.19 -18.10 -16.20
N ALA A 2 -7.22 -18.03 -17.05
CA ALA A 2 -7.49 -16.82 -17.84
C ALA A 2 -7.85 -15.62 -16.95
N ASP A 3 -8.58 -15.86 -15.87
CA ASP A 3 -8.98 -14.79 -14.95
C ASP A 3 -7.78 -14.27 -14.15
N VAL A 4 -6.84 -15.15 -13.80
CA VAL A 4 -5.61 -14.78 -13.12
C VAL A 4 -4.76 -13.89 -14.03
N ASP A 5 -4.68 -14.24 -15.32
CA ASP A 5 -3.91 -13.44 -16.28
C ASP A 5 -4.51 -12.05 -16.47
N LYS A 6 -5.85 -11.93 -16.47
CA LYS A 6 -6.52 -10.65 -16.58
C LYS A 6 -6.26 -9.76 -15.37
N GLU A 7 -6.18 -10.36 -14.17
CA GLU A 7 -5.89 -9.61 -12.96
C GLU A 7 -4.44 -9.18 -12.89
N GLN A 8 -3.53 -9.92 -13.55
CA GLN A 8 -2.10 -9.60 -13.55
C GLN A 8 -1.77 -8.40 -14.43
N ASN A 9 -2.63 -8.07 -15.39
CA ASN A 9 -2.40 -6.96 -16.30
C ASN A 9 -3.40 -5.85 -16.01
N MET A 10 -2.95 -4.82 -15.32
CA MET A 10 -3.77 -3.69 -14.94
C MET A 10 -3.21 -2.44 -15.60
N GLU A 11 -4.08 -1.67 -16.22
CA GLU A 11 -3.73 -0.35 -16.72
C GLU A 11 -4.15 0.71 -15.73
N MET A 12 -3.29 1.66 -15.49
CA MET A 12 -3.54 2.78 -14.60
C MET A 12 -3.24 4.05 -15.37
N ILE A 13 -4.19 5.00 -15.38
CA ILE A 13 -4.03 6.27 -16.05
C ILE A 13 -3.69 7.34 -15.01
N ILE A 14 -2.61 8.06 -15.25
CA ILE A 14 -2.14 9.13 -14.38
C ILE A 14 -2.38 10.44 -15.13
N ASP A 15 -3.04 11.39 -14.47
CA ASP A 15 -3.32 12.69 -15.10
C ASP A 15 -3.09 13.86 -14.13
N PHE A 16 -3.25 15.06 -14.63
CA PHE A 16 -2.89 16.30 -13.95
C PHE A 16 -4.12 17.20 -13.87
N PRO A 17 -4.93 17.08 -12.80
CA PRO A 17 -6.19 17.84 -12.72
C PRO A 17 -6.00 19.33 -12.46
N GLY A 18 -4.83 19.76 -11.98
CA GLY A 18 -4.53 21.17 -11.76
C GLY A 18 -3.70 21.38 -10.51
N GLY A 19 -3.08 22.55 -10.42
CA GLY A 19 -2.20 22.87 -9.29
C GLY A 19 -1.04 21.89 -9.17
N SER A 20 -0.80 21.42 -7.97
CA SER A 20 0.26 20.44 -7.69
C SER A 20 -0.27 19.01 -7.63
N ARG A 21 -1.53 18.78 -8.00
CA ARG A 21 -2.17 17.49 -7.90
C ARG A 21 -1.80 16.58 -9.07
N VAL A 22 -1.69 15.29 -8.75
CA VAL A 22 -1.53 14.23 -9.73
C VAL A 22 -2.44 13.10 -9.29
N ASP A 23 -3.36 12.68 -10.15
CA ASP A 23 -4.35 11.67 -9.80
C ASP A 23 -4.11 10.37 -10.58
N ALA A 24 -4.47 9.25 -9.96
CA ALA A 24 -4.45 7.94 -10.60
C ALA A 24 -5.86 7.39 -10.73
N HIS A 25 -6.16 6.78 -11.88
CA HIS A 25 -7.46 6.19 -12.17
C HIS A 25 -7.30 4.75 -12.59
N PHE A 26 -7.97 3.85 -11.90
CA PHE A 26 -7.93 2.40 -12.18
C PHE A 26 -9.13 1.71 -11.52
N LYS A 27 -9.63 0.67 -12.15
CA LYS A 27 -10.73 -0.18 -11.60
C LYS A 27 -11.92 0.61 -11.06
N GLY A 28 -12.23 1.77 -11.67
CA GLY A 28 -13.32 2.62 -11.22
C GLY A 28 -12.97 3.52 -10.03
N PHE A 29 -11.74 3.46 -9.53
CA PHE A 29 -11.28 4.32 -8.44
C PHE A 29 -10.50 5.50 -8.96
N THR A 30 -10.58 6.60 -8.24
CA THR A 30 -9.68 7.73 -8.40
C THR A 30 -8.90 7.91 -7.10
N VAL A 31 -7.59 7.88 -7.20
CA VAL A 31 -6.71 8.12 -6.05
C VAL A 31 -6.00 9.44 -6.27
N PRO A 32 -6.37 10.48 -5.52
CA PRO A 32 -5.73 11.78 -5.64
C PRO A 32 -4.41 11.81 -4.89
N THR A 33 -3.45 12.56 -5.42
CA THR A 33 -2.22 12.89 -4.69
C THR A 33 -1.95 14.37 -4.81
N ASP A 34 -1.21 14.88 -3.87
CA ASP A 34 -0.81 16.28 -3.84
C ASP A 34 0.61 16.37 -3.28
N GLN A 35 1.16 17.56 -3.19
CA GLN A 35 2.50 17.74 -2.64
C GLN A 35 2.63 19.11 -1.97
N PRO A 36 3.53 19.22 -0.99
CA PRO A 36 3.73 20.51 -0.32
C PRO A 36 4.12 21.63 -1.30
N PRO A 37 3.73 22.90 -1.02
CA PRO A 37 3.03 23.34 0.18
C PRO A 37 1.53 23.05 0.20
N ALA A 38 0.94 22.68 -0.93
CA ALA A 38 -0.45 22.24 -0.95
C ALA A 38 -0.57 20.88 -0.23
N ALA A 39 -1.70 20.64 0.41
CA ALA A 39 -1.91 19.43 1.19
C ALA A 39 -3.36 18.95 1.07
N GLY A 40 -3.90 19.02 -0.16
CA GLY A 40 -5.28 18.60 -0.41
C GLY A 40 -5.44 17.09 -0.50
N ALA A 41 -4.35 16.32 -0.55
CA ALA A 41 -4.36 14.87 -0.62
C ALA A 41 -3.00 14.34 -0.13
N PRO A 42 -2.90 13.03 0.16
CA PRO A 42 -1.60 12.43 0.51
C PRO A 42 -0.61 12.56 -0.64
N THR A 43 0.68 12.54 -0.31
CA THR A 43 1.72 12.48 -1.34
C THR A 43 1.80 11.06 -1.90
N PRO A 44 2.39 10.88 -3.09
CA PRO A 44 2.64 9.52 -3.60
C PRO A 44 3.42 8.65 -2.63
N PHE A 45 4.41 9.21 -1.94
CA PHE A 45 5.19 8.45 -0.98
C PHE A 45 4.35 8.05 0.25
N ASP A 46 3.44 8.93 0.70
CA ASP A 46 2.49 8.57 1.76
C ASP A 46 1.67 7.34 1.36
N LEU A 47 1.25 7.26 0.10
CA LEU A 47 0.49 6.12 -0.41
C LEU A 47 1.33 4.84 -0.43
N PHE A 48 2.60 4.96 -0.77
CA PHE A 48 3.53 3.83 -0.70
C PHE A 48 3.61 3.29 0.73
N LEU A 49 3.81 4.17 1.70
CA LEU A 49 3.87 3.78 3.12
C LEU A 49 2.53 3.21 3.59
N THR A 50 1.42 3.83 3.19
CA THR A 50 0.08 3.36 3.50
C THR A 50 -0.13 1.93 3.00
N SER A 51 0.35 1.62 1.80
CA SER A 51 0.19 0.29 1.22
C SER A 51 0.91 -0.79 2.02
N ILE A 52 2.04 -0.46 2.63
CA ILE A 52 2.80 -1.40 3.46
C ILE A 52 1.96 -1.82 4.67
N GLY A 53 1.46 -0.84 5.41
CA GLY A 53 0.66 -1.10 6.62
C GLY A 53 -0.68 -1.74 6.34
N THR A 54 -1.40 -1.24 5.32
CA THR A 54 -2.72 -1.80 4.99
C THR A 54 -2.60 -3.20 4.42
N CYS A 55 -1.55 -3.50 3.66
CA CYS A 55 -1.34 -4.84 3.15
C CYS A 55 -1.07 -5.83 4.30
N ALA A 56 -0.24 -5.44 5.26
CA ALA A 56 -0.03 -6.24 6.47
C ALA A 56 -1.37 -6.46 7.18
N GLY A 57 -2.18 -5.41 7.25
CA GLY A 57 -3.52 -5.47 7.87
C GLY A 57 -4.46 -6.46 7.20
N ILE A 58 -4.42 -6.56 5.88
CA ILE A 58 -5.24 -7.53 5.15
C ILE A 58 -4.89 -8.96 5.58
N TYR A 59 -3.62 -9.27 5.78
CA TYR A 59 -3.20 -10.59 6.22
C TYR A 59 -3.57 -10.86 7.68
N VAL A 60 -3.50 -9.85 8.53
CA VAL A 60 -3.99 -9.95 9.91
C VAL A 60 -5.49 -10.21 9.93
N LEU A 61 -6.25 -9.48 9.11
CA LEU A 61 -7.69 -9.68 8.98
C LEU A 61 -8.02 -11.10 8.54
N GLY A 62 -7.35 -11.58 7.49
CA GLY A 62 -7.56 -12.94 7.00
C GLY A 62 -7.25 -14.00 8.04
N PHE A 63 -6.17 -13.81 8.81
CA PHE A 63 -5.82 -14.71 9.91
C PHE A 63 -6.96 -14.81 10.93
N CYS A 64 -7.49 -13.65 11.32
CA CYS A 64 -8.57 -13.59 12.31
C CYS A 64 -9.86 -14.20 11.75
N GLN A 65 -10.21 -13.89 10.51
CA GLN A 65 -11.43 -14.42 9.89
C GLN A 65 -11.43 -15.94 9.81
N GLN A 66 -10.30 -16.53 9.45
CA GLN A 66 -10.17 -17.98 9.34
C GLN A 66 -10.34 -18.69 10.68
N ARG A 67 -10.10 -18.00 11.77
CA ARG A 67 -10.16 -18.58 13.12
C ARG A 67 -11.35 -18.09 13.93
N GLY A 68 -12.23 -17.31 13.31
CA GLY A 68 -13.39 -16.76 14.02
C GLY A 68 -13.01 -15.80 15.14
N LEU A 69 -11.86 -15.14 15.02
CA LEU A 69 -11.42 -14.16 16.01
C LEU A 69 -11.90 -12.77 15.63
N PRO A 70 -12.47 -12.01 16.56
CA PRO A 70 -12.89 -10.64 16.25
C PRO A 70 -11.67 -9.73 16.08
N THR A 71 -11.81 -8.76 15.20
CA THR A 71 -10.77 -7.75 14.98
C THR A 71 -10.99 -6.51 15.83
N ASP A 72 -12.07 -6.47 16.60
CA ASP A 72 -12.35 -5.34 17.50
C ASP A 72 -11.20 -5.15 18.48
N GLY A 73 -10.70 -3.93 18.56
CA GLY A 73 -9.58 -3.62 19.46
C GLY A 73 -8.21 -3.96 18.90
N ILE A 74 -8.12 -4.50 17.69
CA ILE A 74 -6.83 -4.72 17.03
C ILE A 74 -6.47 -3.45 16.25
N GLN A 75 -5.24 -2.99 16.41
CA GLN A 75 -4.67 -1.88 15.63
C GLN A 75 -3.29 -2.27 15.18
N ILE A 76 -2.90 -1.73 14.05
CA ILE A 76 -1.52 -1.83 13.59
C ILE A 76 -0.94 -0.41 13.63
N VAL A 77 0.17 -0.25 14.32
CA VAL A 77 0.89 1.02 14.40
C VAL A 77 2.15 0.88 13.56
N GLN A 78 2.26 1.72 12.55
CA GLN A 78 3.43 1.74 11.67
C GLN A 78 4.26 2.97 12.00
N ARG A 79 5.55 2.75 12.27
CA ARG A 79 6.49 3.83 12.55
C ARG A 79 7.57 3.83 11.48
N VAL A 80 7.80 5.00 10.92
CA VAL A 80 8.73 5.17 9.81
C VAL A 80 9.93 5.94 10.30
N HIS A 81 11.13 5.37 10.07
CA HIS A 81 12.39 5.97 10.48
C HIS A 81 13.17 6.35 9.23
N SER A 82 13.58 7.61 9.16
CA SER A 82 14.35 8.12 8.03
C SER A 82 15.77 8.43 8.44
N ASP A 83 16.71 8.14 7.54
CA ASP A 83 18.09 8.54 7.71
C ASP A 83 18.20 10.04 7.47
N LYS A 84 18.73 10.78 8.45
CA LYS A 84 18.84 12.23 8.40
C LYS A 84 19.73 12.73 7.27
N ALA A 85 20.76 11.98 6.94
CA ALA A 85 21.72 12.39 5.93
C ALA A 85 21.16 12.26 4.52
N SER A 86 20.49 11.15 4.20
CA SER A 86 19.96 10.87 2.87
C SER A 86 18.50 11.22 2.69
N GLY A 87 17.74 11.33 3.78
CA GLY A 87 16.29 11.50 3.74
C GLY A 87 15.54 10.22 3.36
N MET A 88 16.26 9.12 3.17
CA MET A 88 15.64 7.84 2.82
C MET A 88 15.07 7.16 4.05
N VAL A 89 13.96 6.46 3.86
CA VAL A 89 13.42 5.60 4.91
C VAL A 89 14.33 4.37 5.01
N ASP A 90 14.88 4.15 6.18
CA ASP A 90 15.81 3.03 6.41
C ASP A 90 15.24 1.96 7.33
N GLU A 91 14.14 2.24 8.02
CA GLU A 91 13.51 1.28 8.92
C GLU A 91 12.02 1.55 9.03
N ILE A 92 11.22 0.50 8.99
CA ILE A 92 9.78 0.58 9.19
C ILE A 92 9.42 -0.46 10.25
N ASP A 93 8.83 -0.01 11.35
CA ASP A 93 8.32 -0.88 12.40
C ASP A 93 6.82 -1.04 12.24
N ILE A 94 6.35 -2.27 12.26
CA ILE A 94 4.93 -2.60 12.22
C ILE A 94 4.61 -3.33 13.52
N GLU A 95 3.82 -2.69 14.36
CA GLU A 95 3.42 -3.23 15.64
C GLU A 95 1.94 -3.59 15.61
N ILE A 96 1.64 -4.85 15.89
CA ILE A 96 0.26 -5.32 15.93
C ILE A 96 -0.20 -5.27 17.39
N CYS A 97 -1.12 -4.37 17.69
CA CYS A 97 -1.65 -4.19 19.04
C CYS A 97 -2.96 -4.97 19.16
N VAL A 98 -3.02 -5.87 20.12
CA VAL A 98 -4.17 -6.73 20.32
C VAL A 98 -4.81 -6.45 21.69
N PRO A 99 -6.15 -6.64 21.81
CA PRO A 99 -6.79 -6.48 23.13
C PRO A 99 -6.38 -7.61 24.07
N PRO A 100 -6.54 -7.41 25.40
CA PRO A 100 -6.20 -8.44 26.38
C PRO A 100 -6.94 -9.76 26.18
N THR A 101 -8.08 -9.74 25.51
CA THR A 101 -8.89 -10.92 25.21
C THR A 101 -8.35 -11.74 24.04
N PHE A 102 -7.40 -11.21 23.29
CA PHE A 102 -6.84 -11.94 22.16
C PHE A 102 -5.96 -13.10 22.67
N PRO A 103 -6.15 -14.34 22.13
CA PRO A 103 -5.41 -15.49 22.63
C PRO A 103 -3.91 -15.38 22.38
N GLU A 104 -3.14 -15.47 23.48
CA GLU A 104 -1.69 -15.36 23.43
C GLU A 104 -1.03 -16.41 22.54
N LYS A 105 -1.65 -17.59 22.43
CA LYS A 105 -1.12 -18.68 21.62
C LYS A 105 -1.00 -18.31 20.14
N TYR A 106 -1.70 -17.26 19.68
CA TYR A 106 -1.69 -16.84 18.29
C TYR A 106 -0.75 -15.67 17.99
N TYR A 107 -0.06 -15.13 18.98
CA TYR A 107 0.79 -13.96 18.77
C TYR A 107 1.83 -14.16 17.67
N ASP A 108 2.58 -15.24 17.75
CA ASP A 108 3.64 -15.52 16.76
C ASP A 108 3.08 -15.79 15.39
N SER A 109 1.96 -16.51 15.30
CA SER A 109 1.31 -16.80 14.02
C SER A 109 0.77 -15.54 13.38
N LEU A 110 0.26 -14.62 14.17
CA LEU A 110 -0.26 -13.34 13.70
C LEU A 110 0.88 -12.51 13.06
N VAL A 111 2.03 -12.47 13.70
CA VAL A 111 3.21 -11.77 13.17
C VAL A 111 3.64 -12.40 11.85
N ARG A 112 3.70 -13.74 11.79
CA ARG A 112 4.08 -14.43 10.56
C ARG A 112 3.09 -14.15 9.43
N SER A 113 1.80 -14.05 9.73
CA SER A 113 0.79 -13.68 8.72
C SER A 113 1.06 -12.29 8.15
N ALA A 114 1.32 -11.32 9.00
CA ALA A 114 1.60 -9.95 8.57
C ALA A 114 2.85 -9.89 7.67
N GLU A 115 3.82 -10.77 7.92
CA GLU A 115 5.06 -10.81 7.14
C GLU A 115 4.86 -11.35 5.72
N LEU A 116 3.72 -11.96 5.42
CA LEU A 116 3.40 -12.45 4.08
C LEU A 116 2.97 -11.33 3.12
N CYS A 117 3.02 -10.10 3.55
CA CYS A 117 2.59 -8.92 2.82
C CYS A 117 3.10 -8.91 1.37
N LYS A 118 2.18 -8.85 0.42
CA LYS A 118 2.51 -8.81 -1.01
C LYS A 118 3.35 -7.59 -1.38
N VAL A 119 3.05 -6.45 -0.77
CA VAL A 119 3.81 -5.20 -0.99
C VAL A 119 5.26 -5.39 -0.55
N LYS A 120 5.47 -5.94 0.65
CA LYS A 120 6.81 -6.20 1.18
C LYS A 120 7.60 -7.13 0.25
N LYS A 121 6.96 -8.18 -0.27
CA LYS A 121 7.61 -9.10 -1.19
C LYS A 121 8.10 -8.40 -2.46
N HIS A 122 7.36 -7.41 -2.94
CA HIS A 122 7.74 -6.64 -4.13
C HIS A 122 8.84 -5.63 -3.85
N ILE A 123 9.01 -5.22 -2.60
CA ILE A 123 10.15 -4.39 -2.19
C ILE A 123 11.42 -5.25 -2.14
N GLU A 124 11.30 -6.46 -1.59
CA GLU A 124 12.44 -7.38 -1.46
C GLU A 124 12.88 -7.92 -2.82
N LYS A 125 11.94 -8.09 -3.75
CA LYS A 125 12.20 -8.54 -5.10
C LYS A 125 11.51 -7.59 -6.07
N PRO A 126 12.12 -6.43 -6.34
CA PRO A 126 11.44 -5.36 -7.06
C PRO A 126 11.19 -5.70 -8.53
N PRO A 127 10.14 -5.13 -9.12
CA PRO A 127 9.86 -5.30 -10.54
C PRO A 127 10.84 -4.50 -11.39
N LYS A 128 10.91 -4.86 -12.65
CA LYS A 128 11.64 -4.10 -13.64
C LYS A 128 10.78 -2.92 -14.09
N PHE A 129 11.39 -1.75 -14.27
CA PHE A 129 10.72 -0.54 -14.73
C PHE A 129 11.14 -0.20 -16.15
N ASN A 130 10.17 0.11 -17.00
CA ASN A 130 10.42 0.59 -18.35
C ASN A 130 9.68 1.92 -18.49
N VAL A 131 10.42 2.98 -18.77
CA VAL A 131 9.86 4.33 -18.92
C VAL A 131 10.09 4.79 -20.34
N THR A 132 9.02 5.12 -21.03
CA THR A 132 9.07 5.53 -22.44
C THR A 132 8.21 6.77 -22.65
N THR A 133 8.34 7.39 -23.80
CA THR A 133 7.48 8.50 -24.19
C THR A 133 7.01 8.31 -25.63
N LYS A 134 5.83 8.82 -25.89
CA LYS A 134 5.28 8.85 -27.26
C LYS A 134 4.38 10.05 -27.41
N VAL A 135 4.14 10.43 -28.64
CA VAL A 135 3.19 11.51 -28.93
C VAL A 135 1.78 10.96 -28.76
N ALA A 136 0.96 11.67 -27.97
CA ALA A 136 -0.43 11.29 -27.78
C ALA A 136 -1.22 11.42 -29.06
N GLU A 137 -2.16 10.49 -29.29
CA GLU A 137 -3.08 10.62 -30.40
C GLU A 137 -4.05 11.75 -30.09
N THR A 138 -4.15 12.70 -31.03
CA THR A 138 -5.13 13.76 -30.90
C THR A 138 -6.41 13.30 -31.58
N HIS A 139 -7.45 13.15 -30.78
CA HIS A 139 -8.78 12.93 -31.34
C HIS A 139 -9.38 14.28 -31.64
N VAL A 140 -9.57 14.54 -32.91
CA VAL A 140 -10.29 15.74 -33.35
C VAL A 140 -11.76 15.50 -33.05
N SER A 141 -12.24 16.09 -32.03
CA SER A 141 -13.67 16.00 -31.69
C SER A 141 -14.41 17.19 -32.22
#